data_0601e62e6705203012f45e9ed4130ca4
#
_entry.id   0601e62e6705203012f45e9ed4130ca4
#
_cell.length_a   1.000
_cell.length_b   1.000
_cell.length_c   1.000
_cell.angle_alpha   90.00
_cell.angle_beta   90.00
_cell.angle_gamma   90.00
#
_symmetry.space_group_name_H-M   'P 1'
#
loop_
_entity.id
_entity.type
_entity.pdbx_description
1 polymer ?
#
loop_
_entity_poly.entity_id
_entity_poly.type
_entity_poly.pdbx_seq_one_letter_code
_entity_poly.pdbx_strand_id
1 'polypeptide(L)'
;DALPIYMKLRAYIDEQNSKDFTGQSDIEEFLKPIKNGVQANNYVGVLQTKSGLTIEILPKIAGRTEEATDTRVRQLFLEMLKAVRSINGKTFKLTNLNAKKNNLLEVFISMFLNESDMIIKRGLKSSYVTVQSNEKFLKGKLLMTQQLRKNIVNQSYFFNEYDEFMTNSAENQLIKTTLEYLLKNSRDNNNLRIIREQLVYFEFVDLTNSPEQTFQKVSIGRNYTYYEQTLDWCR
;
A
#
# COMPACT_ATOMS: atom_id res chain seq x y z
N ASP A 1 -28.90 -14.81 10.73
CA ASP A 1 -28.55 -15.96 9.87
C ASP A 1 -27.04 -15.91 9.56
N ALA A 2 -26.25 -16.38 10.51
CA ALA A 2 -24.83 -16.46 10.30
C ALA A 2 -24.50 -17.82 9.69
N LEU A 3 -24.38 -17.89 8.37
CA LEU A 3 -23.66 -19.00 7.73
C LEU A 3 -22.32 -19.17 8.47
N PRO A 4 -21.96 -20.40 8.86
CA PRO A 4 -20.68 -20.64 9.51
C PRO A 4 -19.54 -20.03 8.73
N ILE A 5 -18.57 -19.46 9.42
CA ILE A 5 -17.43 -18.74 8.81
C ILE A 5 -16.75 -19.58 7.73
N TYR A 6 -16.65 -20.90 7.93
CA TYR A 6 -16.06 -21.81 6.95
C TYR A 6 -16.84 -21.87 5.62
N MET A 7 -18.17 -21.73 5.64
CA MET A 7 -18.98 -21.70 4.41
C MET A 7 -18.76 -20.43 3.61
N LYS A 8 -18.62 -19.28 4.29
CA LYS A 8 -18.28 -18.01 3.64
C LYS A 8 -16.88 -18.06 3.02
N LEU A 9 -15.95 -18.70 3.71
CA LEU A 9 -14.58 -18.93 3.23
C LEU A 9 -14.56 -19.86 2.01
N ARG A 10 -15.29 -20.94 2.06
CA ARG A 10 -15.40 -21.90 0.95
C ARG A 10 -16.04 -21.24 -0.28
N ALA A 11 -17.14 -20.53 -0.10
CA ALA A 11 -17.77 -19.79 -1.19
C ALA A 11 -16.83 -18.74 -1.80
N TYR A 12 -15.99 -18.09 -1.00
CA TYR A 12 -14.98 -17.15 -1.49
C TYR A 12 -13.88 -17.86 -2.30
N ILE A 13 -13.38 -19.01 -1.83
CA ILE A 13 -12.38 -19.82 -2.55
C ILE A 13 -12.98 -20.33 -3.87
N ASP A 14 -14.19 -20.85 -3.86
CA ASP A 14 -14.88 -21.34 -5.04
C ASP A 14 -15.17 -20.20 -6.05
N GLU A 15 -15.48 -19.00 -5.58
CA GLU A 15 -15.67 -17.81 -6.42
C GLU A 15 -14.35 -17.35 -7.08
N GLN A 16 -13.23 -17.41 -6.37
CA GLN A 16 -11.93 -17.08 -6.97
C GLN A 16 -11.47 -18.14 -7.96
N ASN A 17 -11.62 -19.42 -7.64
CA ASN A 17 -11.28 -20.52 -8.53
C ASN A 17 -12.12 -20.53 -9.84
N SER A 18 -13.34 -19.97 -9.81
CA SER A 18 -14.17 -19.86 -11.00
C SER A 18 -13.82 -18.70 -11.93
N LYS A 19 -13.01 -17.74 -11.46
CA LYS A 19 -12.62 -16.54 -12.24
C LYS A 19 -11.31 -16.68 -12.99
N ASP A 20 -10.44 -17.62 -12.60
CA ASP A 20 -9.14 -17.81 -13.22
C ASP A 20 -9.16 -18.97 -14.22
N PHE A 21 -9.30 -18.63 -15.50
CA PHE A 21 -9.14 -19.56 -16.63
C PHE A 21 -7.67 -20.01 -16.83
N THR A 22 -6.74 -19.54 -16.01
CA THR A 22 -5.29 -19.80 -16.09
C THR A 22 -4.76 -20.82 -15.07
N GLY A 23 -5.62 -21.54 -14.36
CA GLY A 23 -5.26 -22.83 -13.73
C GLY A 23 -4.47 -22.81 -12.42
N GLN A 24 -4.16 -21.69 -11.85
CA GLN A 24 -3.61 -21.57 -10.48
C GLN A 24 -4.23 -20.37 -9.79
N SER A 25 -5.16 -20.61 -8.84
CA SER A 25 -5.63 -19.53 -8.00
C SER A 25 -4.59 -19.29 -6.90
N ASP A 26 -4.11 -18.05 -6.76
CA ASP A 26 -3.16 -17.65 -5.71
C ASP A 26 -3.64 -18.01 -4.29
N ILE A 27 -4.94 -18.27 -4.11
CA ILE A 27 -5.54 -18.61 -2.82
C ILE A 27 -5.35 -20.07 -2.44
N GLU A 28 -5.29 -21.00 -3.40
CA GLU A 28 -5.00 -22.42 -3.10
C GLU A 28 -3.60 -22.63 -2.51
N GLU A 29 -2.69 -21.70 -2.76
CA GLU A 29 -1.39 -21.69 -2.09
C GLU A 29 -1.52 -21.44 -0.59
N PHE A 30 -2.48 -20.63 -0.14
CA PHE A 30 -2.64 -20.22 1.26
C PHE A 30 -3.63 -21.13 2.02
N LEU A 31 -4.72 -21.54 1.38
CA LEU A 31 -5.82 -22.24 2.00
C LEU A 31 -6.30 -23.41 1.12
N LYS A 32 -6.33 -24.63 1.65
CA LYS A 32 -6.90 -25.82 0.98
C LYS A 32 -8.30 -26.12 1.51
N PRO A 33 -9.29 -26.33 0.64
CA PRO A 33 -10.59 -26.83 1.06
C PRO A 33 -10.45 -28.30 1.51
N ILE A 34 -11.03 -28.63 2.67
CA ILE A 34 -11.16 -29.98 3.19
C ILE A 34 -12.63 -30.33 3.37
N LYS A 35 -12.96 -31.63 3.58
CA LYS A 35 -14.34 -32.14 3.60
C LYS A 35 -15.28 -31.33 4.50
N ASN A 36 -14.83 -30.84 5.66
CA ASN A 36 -15.61 -30.10 6.64
C ASN A 36 -15.02 -28.75 7.04
N GLY A 37 -14.21 -28.10 6.17
CA GLY A 37 -13.59 -26.84 6.52
C GLY A 37 -12.53 -26.39 5.52
N VAL A 38 -11.63 -25.58 6.01
CA VAL A 38 -10.48 -25.04 5.27
C VAL A 38 -9.23 -25.29 6.09
N GLN A 39 -8.16 -25.75 5.45
CA GLN A 39 -6.86 -25.96 6.07
C GLN A 39 -5.88 -24.92 5.56
N ALA A 40 -5.19 -24.23 6.46
CA ALA A 40 -4.08 -23.37 6.09
C ALA A 40 -2.87 -24.21 5.65
N ASN A 41 -2.22 -23.80 4.58
CA ASN A 41 -0.97 -24.35 4.12
C ASN A 41 0.22 -23.82 4.99
N ASN A 42 1.45 -23.95 4.49
CA ASN A 42 2.68 -23.52 5.20
C ASN A 42 2.88 -21.99 5.14
N TYR A 43 1.81 -21.23 5.26
CA TYR A 43 1.83 -19.77 5.24
C TYR A 43 1.46 -19.20 6.60
N VAL A 44 2.00 -18.03 6.87
CA VAL A 44 1.71 -17.22 8.05
C VAL A 44 1.46 -15.79 7.58
N GLY A 45 0.37 -15.18 8.03
CA GLY A 45 0.02 -13.83 7.62
C GLY A 45 -1.44 -13.48 7.83
N VAL A 46 -1.92 -12.54 7.04
CA VAL A 46 -3.29 -12.04 7.08
C VAL A 46 -3.90 -12.11 5.68
N LEU A 47 -5.08 -12.67 5.58
CA LEU A 47 -5.90 -12.66 4.38
C LEU A 47 -7.16 -11.82 4.65
N GLN A 48 -7.51 -10.94 3.73
CA GLN A 48 -8.76 -10.18 3.78
C GLN A 48 -9.60 -10.48 2.54
N THR A 49 -10.84 -10.90 2.78
CA THR A 49 -11.80 -11.13 1.69
C THR A 49 -12.40 -9.82 1.21
N LYS A 50 -12.94 -9.78 -0.02
CA LYS A 50 -13.67 -8.62 -0.55
C LYS A 50 -14.86 -8.20 0.31
N SER A 51 -15.42 -9.13 1.08
CA SER A 51 -16.51 -8.86 2.05
C SER A 51 -16.02 -8.25 3.37
N GLY A 52 -14.71 -8.01 3.52
CA GLY A 52 -14.10 -7.44 4.73
C GLY A 52 -13.86 -8.45 5.86
N LEU A 53 -13.99 -9.76 5.60
CA LEU A 53 -13.60 -10.79 6.56
C LEU A 53 -12.07 -10.89 6.60
N THR A 54 -11.49 -10.73 7.76
CA THR A 54 -10.03 -10.86 7.98
C THR A 54 -9.72 -12.18 8.65
N ILE A 55 -8.76 -12.90 8.10
CA ILE A 55 -8.31 -14.22 8.57
C ILE A 55 -6.84 -14.10 8.94
N GLU A 56 -6.51 -14.41 10.17
CA GLU A 56 -5.13 -14.47 10.65
C GLU A 56 -4.64 -15.92 10.64
N ILE A 57 -3.56 -16.18 9.93
CA ILE A 57 -2.87 -17.46 9.93
C ILE A 57 -1.62 -17.29 10.78
N LEU A 58 -1.66 -17.82 11.99
CA LEU A 58 -0.56 -17.73 12.95
C LEU A 58 0.43 -18.89 12.80
N PRO A 59 1.73 -18.69 13.12
CA PRO A 59 2.72 -19.75 13.04
C PRO A 59 2.42 -20.86 14.05
N LYS A 60 2.64 -22.11 13.64
CA LYS A 60 2.62 -23.25 14.54
C LYS A 60 3.93 -23.24 15.35
N ILE A 61 3.92 -22.63 16.51
CA ILE A 61 5.05 -22.65 17.42
C ILE A 61 4.98 -23.93 18.23
N ALA A 62 6.05 -24.72 18.19
CA ALA A 62 6.13 -26.03 18.79
C ALA A 62 5.80 -26.01 20.30
N GLY A 63 4.98 -26.95 20.72
CA GLY A 63 4.56 -27.19 22.09
C GLY A 63 3.13 -26.75 22.32
N ARG A 64 2.19 -27.67 22.11
CA ARG A 64 0.83 -27.62 22.65
C ARG A 64 0.89 -27.79 24.17
N THR A 65 1.37 -26.80 24.86
CA THR A 65 0.96 -26.55 26.23
C THR A 65 -0.24 -25.60 26.13
N GLU A 66 -1.31 -25.91 26.81
CA GLU A 66 -2.61 -25.22 26.80
C GLU A 66 -2.54 -23.72 27.16
N GLU A 67 -1.37 -23.16 27.36
CA GLU A 67 -1.11 -21.77 27.79
C GLU A 67 -0.60 -20.84 26.70
N ALA A 68 -0.36 -21.28 25.46
CA ALA A 68 0.00 -20.39 24.39
C ALA A 68 -1.24 -19.64 23.91
N THR A 69 -1.62 -18.60 24.63
CA THR A 69 -2.70 -17.69 24.21
C THR A 69 -2.34 -17.09 22.84
N ASP A 70 -3.32 -16.95 21.96
CA ASP A 70 -3.17 -16.32 20.62
C ASP A 70 -2.37 -15.02 20.67
N THR A 71 -2.47 -14.28 21.76
CA THR A 71 -1.72 -13.05 22.02
C THR A 71 -0.20 -13.27 22.07
N ARG A 72 0.26 -14.35 22.71
CA ARG A 72 1.69 -14.67 22.80
C ARG A 72 2.25 -15.13 21.45
N VAL A 73 1.46 -15.90 20.72
CA VAL A 73 1.81 -16.36 19.36
C VAL A 73 1.93 -15.16 18.41
N ARG A 74 1.00 -14.18 18.47
CA ARG A 74 1.10 -12.95 17.70
C ARG A 74 2.34 -12.13 18.06
N GLN A 75 2.65 -11.97 19.34
CA GLN A 75 3.84 -11.25 19.77
C GLN A 75 5.11 -11.89 19.23
N LEU A 76 5.25 -13.21 19.36
CA LEU A 76 6.39 -13.95 18.86
C LEU A 76 6.52 -13.85 17.33
N PHE A 77 5.40 -13.91 16.61
CA PHE A 77 5.38 -13.72 15.17
C PHE A 77 5.88 -12.32 14.77
N LEU A 78 5.46 -11.27 15.46
CA LEU A 78 5.93 -9.92 15.23
C LEU A 78 7.43 -9.75 15.54
N GLU A 79 7.95 -10.44 16.56
CA GLU A 79 9.39 -10.48 16.88
C GLU A 79 10.19 -11.19 15.78
N MET A 80 9.66 -12.29 15.25
CA MET A 80 10.26 -13.00 14.12
C MET A 80 10.30 -12.14 12.86
N LEU A 81 9.21 -11.43 12.53
CA LEU A 81 9.17 -10.51 11.39
C LEU A 81 10.20 -9.39 11.49
N LYS A 82 10.41 -8.85 12.68
CA LYS A 82 11.47 -7.86 12.93
C LYS A 82 12.85 -8.40 12.59
N ALA A 83 13.15 -9.62 13.02
CA ALA A 83 14.45 -10.25 12.79
C ALA A 83 14.69 -10.50 11.29
N VAL A 84 13.66 -10.92 10.55
CA VAL A 84 13.78 -11.28 9.12
C VAL A 84 13.86 -10.05 8.21
N ARG A 85 13.08 -9.01 8.48
CA ARG A 85 13.00 -7.83 7.57
C ARG A 85 14.00 -6.71 7.89
N SER A 86 14.93 -6.89 8.80
CA SER A 86 15.86 -5.82 9.22
C SER A 86 15.11 -4.51 9.52
N ILE A 87 13.88 -4.62 10.03
CA ILE A 87 13.05 -3.46 10.36
C ILE A 87 13.85 -2.67 11.39
N ASN A 88 14.39 -1.52 10.97
CA ASN A 88 15.27 -0.69 11.77
C ASN A 88 14.63 -0.43 13.13
N GLY A 89 15.23 -0.96 14.18
CA GLY A 89 14.68 -1.04 15.54
C GLY A 89 14.37 0.31 16.22
N LYS A 90 14.58 1.45 15.55
CA LYS A 90 14.19 2.77 16.02
C LYS A 90 12.71 3.08 15.81
N THR A 91 12.07 2.49 14.81
CA THR A 91 10.68 2.78 14.45
C THR A 91 9.68 1.88 15.15
N PHE A 92 10.14 0.76 15.70
CA PHE A 92 9.26 -0.29 16.22
C PHE A 92 9.33 -0.41 17.74
N LYS A 93 8.67 0.48 18.46
CA LYS A 93 8.37 0.25 19.87
C LYS A 93 7.10 -0.62 19.96
N LEU A 94 7.26 -1.91 20.23
CA LEU A 94 6.16 -2.85 20.53
C LEU A 94 5.19 -2.34 21.62
N THR A 95 5.68 -1.44 22.48
CA THR A 95 4.91 -0.82 23.54
C THR A 95 3.76 0.07 23.04
N ASN A 96 3.87 0.64 21.82
CA ASN A 96 2.82 1.48 21.23
C ASN A 96 1.83 0.69 20.38
N LEU A 97 2.18 -0.54 19.99
CA LEU A 97 1.27 -1.43 19.30
C LEU A 97 0.46 -2.15 20.37
N ASN A 98 -0.80 -1.80 20.49
CA ASN A 98 -1.77 -2.57 21.30
C ASN A 98 -1.99 -3.96 20.66
N ALA A 99 -0.88 -4.71 20.45
CA ALA A 99 -0.88 -6.05 19.88
C ALA A 99 -1.79 -7.02 20.66
N LYS A 100 -2.17 -6.65 21.88
CA LYS A 100 -3.12 -7.39 22.70
C LYS A 100 -4.58 -7.18 22.29
N LYS A 101 -4.90 -6.05 21.60
CA LYS A 101 -6.28 -5.70 21.25
C LYS A 101 -6.52 -5.59 19.74
N ASN A 102 -5.48 -5.34 18.94
CA ASN A 102 -5.63 -5.08 17.52
C ASN A 102 -5.40 -6.34 16.70
N ASN A 103 -6.18 -6.45 15.63
CA ASN A 103 -5.99 -7.43 14.56
C ASN A 103 -4.58 -7.26 13.96
N LEU A 104 -3.95 -8.36 13.55
CA LEU A 104 -2.62 -8.36 12.94
C LEU A 104 -2.53 -7.46 11.70
N LEU A 105 -3.64 -7.34 10.94
CA LEU A 105 -3.74 -6.40 9.82
C LEU A 105 -3.48 -4.96 10.26
N GLU A 106 -4.10 -4.51 11.35
CA GLU A 106 -3.92 -3.15 11.86
C GLU A 106 -2.50 -2.90 12.34
N VAL A 107 -1.83 -3.93 12.82
CA VAL A 107 -0.39 -3.85 13.16
C VAL A 107 0.43 -3.64 11.90
N PHE A 108 0.18 -4.36 10.81
CA PHE A 108 0.86 -4.18 9.53
C PHE A 108 0.60 -2.80 8.93
N ILE A 109 -0.64 -2.33 9.00
CA ILE A 109 -0.99 -0.96 8.60
C ILE A 109 -0.16 0.05 9.39
N SER A 110 -0.10 -0.08 10.71
CA SER A 110 0.71 0.80 11.56
C SER A 110 2.20 0.78 11.18
N MET A 111 2.74 -0.38 10.80
CA MET A 111 4.12 -0.51 10.33
C MET A 111 4.34 0.25 9.02
N PHE A 112 3.46 0.07 8.05
CA PHE A 112 3.49 0.81 6.79
C PHE A 112 3.41 2.32 7.01
N LEU A 113 2.51 2.77 7.89
CA LEU A 113 2.36 4.20 8.22
C LEU A 113 3.61 4.80 8.84
N ASN A 114 4.34 4.06 9.65
CA ASN A 114 5.61 4.50 10.20
C ASN A 114 6.69 4.66 9.12
N GLU A 115 6.76 3.73 8.16
CA GLU A 115 7.69 3.84 7.02
C GLU A 115 7.31 5.00 6.10
N SER A 116 6.03 5.19 5.81
CA SER A 116 5.53 6.32 5.03
C SER A 116 5.82 7.66 5.72
N ASP A 117 5.69 7.75 7.04
CA ASP A 117 6.04 8.93 7.84
C ASP A 117 7.53 9.30 7.71
N MET A 118 8.42 8.31 7.62
CA MET A 118 9.84 8.54 7.38
C MET A 118 10.10 9.20 6.03
N ILE A 119 9.34 8.81 4.99
CA ILE A 119 9.42 9.43 3.67
C ILE A 119 8.93 10.88 3.74
N ILE A 120 7.79 11.12 4.37
CA ILE A 120 7.22 12.47 4.53
C ILE A 120 8.22 13.39 5.24
N LYS A 121 8.83 12.93 6.34
CA LYS A 121 9.82 13.71 7.12
C LYS A 121 11.11 14.01 6.35
N ARG A 122 11.53 13.14 5.43
CA ARG A 122 12.70 13.36 4.57
C ARG A 122 12.37 14.19 3.33
N GLY A 123 11.10 14.37 3.04
CA GLY A 123 10.59 15.02 1.83
C GLY A 123 10.29 14.02 0.72
N LEU A 124 9.19 14.29 0.02
CA LEU A 124 8.74 13.46 -1.10
C LEU A 124 9.71 13.57 -2.28
N LYS A 125 9.91 12.44 -2.98
CA LYS A 125 10.67 12.41 -4.23
C LYS A 125 10.05 13.37 -5.22
N SER A 126 10.86 14.30 -5.71
CA SER A 126 10.43 15.29 -6.68
C SER A 126 11.39 15.31 -7.86
N SER A 127 10.87 15.63 -9.03
CA SER A 127 11.65 15.73 -10.26
C SER A 127 11.14 16.88 -11.11
N TYR A 128 12.01 17.41 -11.97
CA TYR A 128 11.61 18.35 -12.98
C TYR A 128 10.89 17.63 -14.10
N VAL A 129 9.70 18.13 -14.44
CA VAL A 129 8.86 17.63 -15.53
C VAL A 129 8.63 18.78 -16.49
N THR A 130 8.94 18.58 -17.76
CA THR A 130 8.66 19.56 -18.80
C THR A 130 7.16 19.64 -19.07
N VAL A 131 6.59 20.81 -18.80
CA VAL A 131 5.17 21.12 -18.98
C VAL A 131 4.98 22.04 -20.16
N GLN A 132 3.99 21.76 -21.00
CA GLN A 132 3.53 22.66 -22.05
C GLN A 132 2.15 23.18 -21.71
N SER A 133 2.02 24.48 -21.53
CA SER A 133 0.74 25.11 -21.16
C SER A 133 0.52 26.42 -21.87
N ASN A 134 -0.77 26.85 -21.94
CA ASN A 134 -1.17 28.12 -22.51
C ASN A 134 -1.54 29.09 -21.38
N GLU A 135 -0.64 30.03 -21.10
CA GLU A 135 -0.70 30.91 -19.93
C GLU A 135 -0.86 32.38 -20.35
N LYS A 136 -1.34 33.24 -19.45
CA LYS A 136 -1.46 34.68 -19.68
C LYS A 136 -0.12 35.42 -19.57
N PHE A 137 0.95 34.76 -19.24
CA PHE A 137 2.27 35.32 -19.08
C PHE A 137 3.33 34.38 -19.70
N LEU A 138 4.44 34.96 -20.13
CA LEU A 138 5.55 34.20 -20.67
C LEU A 138 6.31 33.49 -19.52
N LYS A 139 6.42 32.15 -19.62
CA LYS A 139 7.14 31.31 -18.64
C LYS A 139 8.01 30.30 -19.40
N GLY A 140 9.31 30.36 -19.21
CA GLY A 140 10.26 29.47 -19.92
C GLY A 140 10.36 29.78 -21.41
N LYS A 141 10.20 28.79 -22.28
CA LYS A 141 10.37 28.87 -23.73
C LYS A 141 9.02 29.01 -24.43
N LEU A 142 8.89 30.00 -25.31
CA LEU A 142 7.72 30.15 -26.17
C LEU A 142 7.78 29.13 -27.31
N LEU A 143 6.77 28.30 -27.44
CA LEU A 143 6.63 27.37 -28.55
C LEU A 143 5.92 28.03 -29.73
N MET A 144 6.68 28.67 -30.64
CA MET A 144 6.16 29.46 -31.74
C MET A 144 5.12 28.75 -32.61
N THR A 145 5.34 27.47 -32.94
CA THR A 145 4.40 26.66 -33.73
C THR A 145 3.05 26.54 -33.03
N GLN A 146 3.04 26.29 -31.74
CA GLN A 146 1.81 26.17 -30.95
C GLN A 146 1.18 27.55 -30.70
N GLN A 147 2.02 28.58 -30.50
CA GLN A 147 1.58 29.96 -30.34
C GLN A 147 0.77 30.43 -31.56
N LEU A 148 1.32 30.23 -32.75
CA LEU A 148 0.63 30.59 -33.98
C LEU A 148 -0.66 29.80 -34.24
N ARG A 149 -0.66 28.51 -33.87
CA ARG A 149 -1.83 27.66 -34.05
C ARG A 149 -2.99 28.00 -33.11
N LYS A 150 -2.68 28.26 -31.84
CA LYS A 150 -3.70 28.39 -30.77
C LYS A 150 -4.02 29.83 -30.42
N ASN A 151 -3.06 30.73 -30.53
CA ASN A 151 -3.17 32.10 -30.01
C ASN A 151 -3.17 33.18 -31.11
N ILE A 152 -3.31 32.82 -32.39
CA ILE A 152 -3.33 33.79 -33.50
C ILE A 152 -4.49 34.79 -33.34
N VAL A 153 -5.62 34.34 -32.83
CA VAL A 153 -6.82 35.16 -32.57
C VAL A 153 -6.77 35.75 -31.16
N ASN A 154 -6.31 35.00 -30.19
CA ASN A 154 -6.22 35.45 -28.80
C ASN A 154 -4.78 35.69 -28.37
N GLN A 155 -4.27 36.87 -28.66
CA GLN A 155 -2.90 37.29 -28.45
C GLN A 155 -2.54 37.52 -26.96
N SER A 156 -3.51 37.41 -26.06
CA SER A 156 -3.30 37.57 -24.61
C SER A 156 -2.67 36.34 -23.93
N TYR A 157 -2.42 35.26 -24.67
CA TYR A 157 -1.89 34.02 -24.16
C TYR A 157 -0.56 33.67 -24.84
N PHE A 158 0.29 32.99 -24.03
CA PHE A 158 1.60 32.49 -24.47
C PHE A 158 1.60 30.97 -24.34
N PHE A 159 1.91 30.26 -25.42
CA PHE A 159 2.06 28.80 -25.36
C PHE A 159 3.49 28.46 -24.96
N ASN A 160 3.65 28.14 -23.70
CA ASN A 160 4.95 27.98 -23.03
C ASN A 160 5.38 26.52 -22.88
N GLU A 161 6.68 26.30 -22.86
CA GLU A 161 7.34 25.08 -22.40
C GLU A 161 8.29 25.47 -21.26
N TYR A 162 8.11 24.85 -20.10
CA TYR A 162 8.94 25.10 -18.92
C TYR A 162 9.03 23.85 -18.05
N ASP A 163 10.07 23.78 -17.25
CA ASP A 163 10.24 22.70 -16.28
C ASP A 163 9.57 23.08 -14.96
N GLU A 164 8.75 22.18 -14.46
CA GLU A 164 8.09 22.32 -13.17
C GLU A 164 8.54 21.21 -12.22
N PHE A 165 8.84 21.61 -10.98
CA PHE A 165 9.29 20.68 -9.94
C PHE A 165 8.08 20.02 -9.30
N MET A 166 7.84 18.76 -9.63
CA MET A 166 6.64 18.04 -9.23
C MET A 166 6.97 16.85 -8.35
N THR A 167 6.09 16.61 -7.36
CA THR A 167 6.12 15.43 -6.49
C THR A 167 5.38 14.23 -7.07
N ASN A 168 4.77 14.35 -8.26
CA ASN A 168 3.94 13.32 -8.88
C ASN A 168 4.78 12.22 -9.55
N SER A 169 5.62 11.55 -8.75
CA SER A 169 6.43 10.41 -9.21
C SER A 169 5.69 9.08 -9.04
N ALA A 170 6.13 8.05 -9.77
CA ALA A 170 5.55 6.69 -9.69
C ALA A 170 5.57 6.15 -8.25
N GLU A 171 6.65 6.40 -7.52
CA GLU A 171 6.82 5.97 -6.13
C GLU A 171 5.77 6.63 -5.21
N ASN A 172 5.58 7.95 -5.35
CA ASN A 172 4.60 8.67 -4.54
C ASN A 172 3.17 8.28 -4.90
N GLN A 173 2.89 8.02 -6.18
CA GLN A 173 1.58 7.53 -6.64
C GLN A 173 1.23 6.18 -6.00
N LEU A 174 2.18 5.25 -5.92
CA LEU A 174 1.97 3.95 -5.28
C LEU A 174 1.68 4.11 -3.79
N ILE A 175 2.46 4.94 -3.08
CA ILE A 175 2.25 5.20 -1.65
C ILE A 175 0.88 5.84 -1.41
N LYS A 176 0.51 6.87 -2.18
CA LYS A 176 -0.81 7.51 -2.08
C LYS A 176 -1.94 6.51 -2.32
N THR A 177 -1.83 5.70 -3.37
CA THR A 177 -2.84 4.70 -3.71
C THR A 177 -3.00 3.67 -2.60
N THR A 178 -1.89 3.24 -2.00
CA THR A 178 -1.90 2.35 -0.84
C THR A 178 -2.57 3.01 0.37
N LEU A 179 -2.23 4.26 0.68
CA LEU A 179 -2.88 5.00 1.77
C LEU A 179 -4.40 5.10 1.58
N GLU A 180 -4.86 5.41 0.37
CA GLU A 180 -6.29 5.48 0.02
C GLU A 180 -6.98 4.10 0.13
N TYR A 181 -6.30 3.03 -0.26
CA TYR A 181 -6.78 1.67 -0.07
C TYR A 181 -6.92 1.32 1.41
N LEU A 182 -5.91 1.65 2.22
CA LEU A 182 -5.90 1.38 3.66
C LEU A 182 -6.94 2.24 4.40
N LEU A 183 -7.21 3.46 3.95
CA LEU A 183 -8.27 4.30 4.51
C LEU A 183 -9.65 3.63 4.44
N LYS A 184 -9.91 2.85 3.39
CA LYS A 184 -11.18 2.12 3.20
C LYS A 184 -11.24 0.81 3.98
N ASN A 185 -10.09 0.20 4.28
CA ASN A 185 -10.01 -1.15 4.83
C ASN A 185 -9.63 -1.22 6.30
N SER A 186 -8.98 -0.18 6.85
CA SER A 186 -8.64 -0.09 8.27
C SER A 186 -9.88 0.16 9.12
N ARG A 187 -9.87 -0.41 10.33
CA ARG A 187 -10.91 -0.23 11.35
C ARG A 187 -10.38 0.39 12.65
N ASP A 188 -9.07 0.59 12.74
CA ASP A 188 -8.45 1.22 13.88
C ASP A 188 -8.49 2.75 13.75
N ASN A 189 -9.11 3.43 14.70
CA ASN A 189 -9.30 4.88 14.66
C ASN A 189 -7.97 5.65 14.64
N ASN A 190 -6.93 5.13 15.29
CA ASN A 190 -5.63 5.77 15.30
C ASN A 190 -4.94 5.65 13.94
N ASN A 191 -4.99 4.47 13.31
CA ASN A 191 -4.49 4.28 11.96
C ASN A 191 -5.24 5.17 10.96
N LEU A 192 -6.57 5.22 11.03
CA LEU A 192 -7.40 6.07 10.17
C LEU A 192 -7.04 7.56 10.31
N ARG A 193 -6.76 8.03 11.53
CA ARG A 193 -6.32 9.40 11.77
C ARG A 193 -4.98 9.67 11.10
N ILE A 194 -4.00 8.79 11.31
CA ILE A 194 -2.65 8.94 10.74
C ILE A 194 -2.70 8.89 9.21
N ILE A 195 -3.49 7.99 8.61
CA ILE A 195 -3.66 7.91 7.16
C ILE A 195 -4.17 9.25 6.60
N ARG A 196 -5.20 9.84 7.22
CA ARG A 196 -5.73 11.14 6.78
C ARG A 196 -4.70 12.26 6.90
N GLU A 197 -3.93 12.28 7.98
CA GLU A 197 -2.84 13.24 8.19
C GLU A 197 -1.75 13.09 7.11
N GLN A 198 -1.37 11.86 6.77
CA GLN A 198 -0.36 11.59 5.76
C GLN A 198 -0.84 11.93 4.35
N LEU A 199 -2.10 11.65 4.01
CA LEU A 199 -2.66 11.94 2.69
C LEU A 199 -2.58 13.42 2.31
N VAL A 200 -2.60 14.34 3.28
CA VAL A 200 -2.43 15.78 3.04
C VAL A 200 -1.10 16.09 2.34
N TYR A 201 -0.02 15.38 2.69
CA TYR A 201 1.29 15.58 2.06
C TYR A 201 1.36 15.09 0.61
N PHE A 202 0.43 14.21 0.23
CA PHE A 202 0.32 13.68 -1.13
C PHE A 202 -0.78 14.39 -1.96
N GLU A 203 -1.23 15.58 -1.58
CA GLU A 203 -2.30 16.30 -2.27
C GLU A 203 -2.03 16.44 -3.77
N PHE A 204 -0.82 16.84 -4.14
CA PHE A 204 -0.39 17.06 -5.53
C PHE A 204 0.13 15.80 -6.25
N VAL A 205 -0.13 14.62 -5.70
CA VAL A 205 0.22 13.34 -6.29
C VAL A 205 -1.04 12.68 -6.81
N ASP A 206 -1.00 12.13 -8.03
CA ASP A 206 -2.14 11.42 -8.61
C ASP A 206 -2.27 10.00 -8.04
N LEU A 207 -3.48 9.46 -8.11
CA LEU A 207 -3.72 8.05 -7.84
C LEU A 207 -3.36 7.22 -9.08
N THR A 208 -2.84 6.02 -8.89
CA THR A 208 -2.65 5.08 -10.00
C THR A 208 -3.82 4.10 -10.11
N ASN A 209 -4.31 3.94 -11.35
CA ASN A 209 -5.34 2.94 -11.67
C ASN A 209 -4.74 1.56 -11.98
N SER A 210 -3.42 1.48 -12.20
CA SER A 210 -2.70 0.26 -12.54
C SER A 210 -1.40 0.17 -11.74
N PRO A 211 -1.46 -0.26 -10.46
CA PRO A 211 -0.27 -0.33 -9.60
C PRO A 211 0.86 -1.15 -10.21
N GLU A 212 0.57 -2.29 -10.84
CA GLU A 212 1.57 -3.16 -11.47
C GLU A 212 2.38 -2.44 -12.56
N GLN A 213 1.69 -1.69 -13.45
CA GLN A 213 2.36 -0.89 -14.49
C GLN A 213 3.14 0.28 -13.88
N THR A 214 2.66 0.83 -12.78
CA THR A 214 3.32 1.92 -12.07
C THR A 214 4.59 1.42 -11.38
N PHE A 215 4.58 0.19 -10.84
CA PHE A 215 5.79 -0.45 -10.30
C PHE A 215 6.90 -0.63 -11.34
N GLN A 216 6.55 -0.89 -12.61
CA GLN A 216 7.55 -0.97 -13.70
C GLN A 216 8.25 0.37 -13.98
N LYS A 217 7.62 1.50 -13.62
CA LYS A 217 8.17 2.85 -13.80
C LYS A 217 8.99 3.33 -12.59
N VAL A 218 9.00 2.58 -11.51
CA VAL A 218 9.74 2.92 -10.29
C VAL A 218 11.23 2.95 -10.57
N SER A 219 11.89 4.04 -10.23
CA SER A 219 13.33 4.22 -10.36
C SER A 219 13.91 4.81 -9.08
N ILE A 220 14.54 3.96 -8.28
CA ILE A 220 15.12 4.36 -7.00
C ILE A 220 16.58 4.73 -7.21
N GLY A 221 16.86 6.03 -7.24
CA GLY A 221 18.21 6.55 -7.22
C GLY A 221 18.86 6.45 -5.83
N ARG A 222 20.19 6.60 -5.77
CA ARG A 222 20.96 6.51 -4.51
C ARG A 222 20.43 7.38 -3.37
N ASN A 223 19.84 8.52 -3.70
CA ASN A 223 19.31 9.47 -2.71
C ASN A 223 17.93 9.07 -2.16
N TYR A 224 17.27 8.06 -2.74
CA TYR A 224 15.91 7.65 -2.42
C TYR A 224 15.81 6.19 -1.99
N THR A 225 16.91 5.57 -1.56
CA THR A 225 16.93 4.17 -1.10
C THR A 225 15.98 3.91 0.06
N TYR A 226 15.64 4.94 0.84
CA TYR A 226 14.67 4.87 1.92
C TYR A 226 13.21 4.63 1.45
N TYR A 227 12.94 4.71 0.14
CA TYR A 227 11.65 4.33 -0.44
C TYR A 227 11.48 2.81 -0.60
N GLU A 228 12.57 2.06 -0.75
CA GLU A 228 12.53 0.63 -1.05
C GLU A 228 11.65 -0.14 -0.09
N GLN A 229 11.85 0.07 1.21
CA GLN A 229 11.11 -0.62 2.25
C GLN A 229 9.61 -0.28 2.23
N THR A 230 9.26 0.98 2.01
CA THR A 230 7.85 1.41 1.93
C THR A 230 7.18 0.85 0.67
N LEU A 231 7.90 0.82 -0.46
CA LEU A 231 7.37 0.26 -1.71
C LEU A 231 7.17 -1.25 -1.64
N ASP A 232 8.00 -1.96 -0.88
CA ASP A 232 7.78 -3.40 -0.61
C ASP A 232 6.47 -3.67 0.14
N TRP A 233 6.01 -2.72 0.96
CA TRP A 233 4.69 -2.79 1.59
C TRP A 233 3.53 -2.48 0.63
N CYS A 234 3.78 -1.77 -0.46
CA CYS A 234 2.76 -1.40 -1.45
C CYS A 234 2.46 -2.53 -2.45
N ARG A 235 3.25 -3.61 -2.46
CA ARG A 235 3.04 -4.82 -3.28
C ARG A 235 2.07 -5.78 -2.62
#